data_0ce42b2e210bb3320c7337982e96b59c
#
_entry.id   0ce42b2e210bb3320c7337982e96b59c
#
_cell.length_a   1.000
_cell.length_b   1.000
_cell.length_c   1.000
_cell.angle_alpha   90.00
_cell.angle_beta   90.00
_cell.angle_gamma   90.00
#
_symmetry.space_group_name_H-M   'P 1'
#
loop_
_entity.id
_entity.type
_entity.pdbx_description
1 polymer ?
#
loop_
_entity_poly.entity_id
_entity_poly.type
_entity_poly.pdbx_seq_one_letter_code
_entity_poly.pdbx_strand_id
1 'polypeptide(L)'
;MTGFDLPGFDLAAFVEATLAEDLGGVADASRDLTANACLAPDARLSAVLDSRDAVVVAGLPIAAAFFRRLDPDCRVELLVADGDAVAAGADLMRVEGNARALLAAERSALNTLQHLCGIATLTRAYVAAIAGTGCTLLDTRKTLPGLRMLEKYAVRMGGGSNHRMGLWDAPMVKDNHIAAAGGVTEAVAACKAAGLSHITVEVDRLDQIEPALAAGADRLLLDNMKPPMLREAVALVAGRVPTEASGGVNLETIRGIAETGVTFVSVGRITQSAPAADVGMDFA
;
A
#
# COMPACT_ATOMS: atom_id res chain seq x y z
N MET A 1 23.56 -3.39 -6.71
CA MET A 1 22.24 -2.91 -7.22
C MET A 1 21.20 -3.46 -6.29
N THR A 2 20.41 -2.59 -5.70
CA THR A 2 19.28 -2.99 -4.83
C THR A 2 18.27 -3.69 -5.71
N GLY A 3 17.94 -4.96 -5.42
CA GLY A 3 16.93 -5.73 -6.18
C GLY A 3 15.49 -5.22 -6.00
N PHE A 4 15.32 -3.94 -5.64
CA PHE A 4 14.02 -3.28 -5.58
C PHE A 4 13.66 -2.75 -6.97
N ASP A 5 12.61 -3.32 -7.53
CA ASP A 5 12.01 -2.88 -8.79
C ASP A 5 10.53 -2.60 -8.54
N LEU A 6 10.13 -1.35 -8.67
CA LEU A 6 8.75 -0.91 -8.64
C LEU A 6 8.49 -0.07 -9.89
N PRO A 7 7.99 -0.68 -10.97
CA PRO A 7 7.79 -0.01 -12.25
C PRO A 7 7.02 1.29 -12.12
N GLY A 8 7.57 2.37 -12.67
CA GLY A 8 6.98 3.71 -12.62
C GLY A 8 7.21 4.48 -11.33
N PHE A 9 8.02 3.96 -10.39
CA PHE A 9 8.43 4.66 -9.18
C PHE A 9 9.89 5.13 -9.27
N ASP A 10 10.10 6.42 -9.10
CA ASP A 10 11.46 7.01 -9.05
C ASP A 10 11.97 6.98 -7.59
N LEU A 11 12.66 5.89 -7.23
CA LEU A 11 13.24 5.72 -5.91
C LEU A 11 14.28 6.81 -5.59
N ALA A 12 15.07 7.21 -6.56
CA ALA A 12 16.13 8.21 -6.33
C ALA A 12 15.51 9.58 -6.00
N ALA A 13 14.50 10.00 -6.77
CA ALA A 13 13.77 11.24 -6.50
C ALA A 13 13.05 11.21 -5.14
N PHE A 14 12.45 10.08 -4.77
CA PHE A 14 11.79 9.91 -3.48
C PHE A 14 12.78 10.05 -2.31
N VAL A 15 13.92 9.33 -2.38
CA VAL A 15 14.97 9.37 -1.36
C VAL A 15 15.54 10.77 -1.21
N GLU A 16 15.83 11.44 -2.33
CA GLU A 16 16.35 12.81 -2.35
C GLU A 16 15.38 13.79 -1.69
N ALA A 17 14.10 13.74 -2.06
CA ALA A 17 13.08 14.64 -1.51
C ALA A 17 12.85 14.42 -0.02
N THR A 18 12.84 13.16 0.44
CA THR A 18 12.60 12.82 1.85
C THR A 18 13.79 13.23 2.73
N LEU A 19 15.03 13.01 2.27
CA LEU A 19 16.23 13.49 2.97
C LEU A 19 16.29 15.02 3.00
N ALA A 20 15.93 15.68 1.90
CA ALA A 20 15.92 17.14 1.83
C ALA A 20 14.92 17.77 2.80
N GLU A 21 13.78 17.11 3.06
CA GLU A 21 12.81 17.56 4.06
C GLU A 21 13.45 17.68 5.46
N ASP A 22 14.22 16.68 5.88
CA ASP A 22 14.84 16.64 7.21
C ASP A 22 16.13 17.46 7.29
N LEU A 23 16.85 17.60 6.17
CA LEU A 23 18.14 18.29 6.09
C LEU A 23 18.06 19.74 5.57
N GLY A 24 16.86 20.32 5.52
CA GLY A 24 16.68 21.74 5.20
C GLY A 24 16.83 22.09 3.71
N GLY A 25 16.26 21.28 2.83
CA GLY A 25 16.13 21.52 1.40
C GLY A 25 17.17 20.86 0.51
N VAL A 26 18.18 20.17 1.08
CA VAL A 26 19.21 19.42 0.35
C VAL A 26 19.56 18.13 1.08
N ALA A 27 19.77 17.05 0.36
CA ALA A 27 20.19 15.75 0.92
C ALA A 27 21.71 15.73 1.18
N ASP A 28 22.14 16.43 2.21
CA ASP A 28 23.54 16.60 2.60
C ASP A 28 23.72 16.41 4.11
N ALA A 29 24.45 15.38 4.54
CA ALA A 29 24.72 15.07 5.95
C ALA A 29 25.43 16.20 6.70
N SER A 30 26.10 17.13 6.02
CA SER A 30 26.70 18.32 6.64
C SER A 30 25.67 19.27 7.23
N ARG A 31 24.38 19.05 6.97
CA ARG A 31 23.25 19.85 7.53
C ARG A 31 22.80 19.36 8.91
N ASP A 32 23.19 18.15 9.34
CA ASP A 32 22.95 17.70 10.70
C ASP A 32 23.88 18.42 11.67
N LEU A 33 23.34 19.41 12.37
CA LEU A 33 24.09 20.27 13.28
C LEU A 33 24.71 19.47 14.43
N THR A 34 23.98 18.47 14.96
CA THR A 34 24.40 17.69 16.13
C THR A 34 25.52 16.73 15.76
N ALA A 35 25.32 15.91 14.71
CA ALA A 35 26.34 14.97 14.29
C ALA A 35 27.63 15.69 13.86
N ASN A 36 27.53 16.85 13.18
CA ASN A 36 28.71 17.63 12.80
C ASN A 36 29.45 18.27 13.98
N ALA A 37 28.73 18.62 15.06
CA ALA A 37 29.35 19.19 16.26
C ALA A 37 29.99 18.11 17.15
N CYS A 38 29.36 16.93 17.26
CA CYS A 38 29.74 15.90 18.25
C CYS A 38 30.71 14.85 17.71
N LEU A 39 30.74 14.61 16.39
CA LEU A 39 31.50 13.49 15.80
C LEU A 39 32.63 14.01 14.92
N ALA A 40 33.73 13.28 14.84
CA ALA A 40 34.78 13.51 13.86
C ALA A 40 34.27 13.23 12.42
N PRO A 41 34.79 13.92 11.39
CA PRO A 41 34.33 13.73 10.00
C PRO A 41 34.52 12.29 9.49
N ASP A 42 35.51 11.58 9.99
CA ASP A 42 35.89 10.21 9.65
C ASP A 42 35.33 9.16 10.63
N ALA A 43 34.53 9.59 11.62
CA ALA A 43 33.91 8.67 12.59
C ALA A 43 33.08 7.60 11.86
N ARG A 44 33.24 6.36 12.28
CA ARG A 44 32.48 5.22 11.75
C ARG A 44 31.49 4.70 12.77
N LEU A 45 30.42 4.12 12.28
CA LEU A 45 29.32 3.58 13.06
C LEU A 45 28.87 2.26 12.45
N SER A 46 28.54 1.30 13.34
CA SER A 46 27.83 0.08 13.00
C SER A 46 26.51 0.06 13.78
N ALA A 47 25.42 -0.26 13.08
CA ALA A 47 24.10 -0.30 13.67
C ALA A 47 23.25 -1.44 13.09
N VAL A 48 22.25 -1.86 13.88
CA VAL A 48 21.25 -2.85 13.49
C VAL A 48 19.88 -2.16 13.53
N LEU A 49 19.10 -2.34 12.45
CA LEU A 49 17.68 -2.02 12.47
C LEU A 49 16.93 -3.28 12.89
N ASP A 50 16.17 -3.18 13.99
CA ASP A 50 15.37 -4.26 14.55
C ASP A 50 13.89 -3.91 14.64
N SER A 51 13.04 -4.92 14.56
CA SER A 51 11.60 -4.73 14.79
C SER A 51 11.25 -5.00 16.23
N ARG A 52 10.62 -4.03 16.90
CA ARG A 52 10.14 -4.19 18.27
C ARG A 52 8.78 -4.86 18.35
N ASP A 53 8.09 -4.94 17.21
CA ASP A 53 6.81 -5.62 17.03
C ASP A 53 6.96 -6.88 16.17
N ALA A 54 5.99 -7.80 16.25
CA ALA A 54 5.83 -8.83 15.23
C ALA A 54 5.22 -8.21 13.98
N VAL A 55 5.95 -8.24 12.86
CA VAL A 55 5.55 -7.52 11.62
C VAL A 55 5.71 -8.36 10.36
N VAL A 56 5.04 -7.94 9.32
CA VAL A 56 5.38 -8.29 7.93
C VAL A 56 6.27 -7.19 7.37
N VAL A 57 7.45 -7.56 6.93
CA VAL A 57 8.47 -6.63 6.48
C VAL A 57 8.12 -6.05 5.11
N ALA A 58 8.27 -4.73 4.94
CA ALA A 58 8.12 -4.06 3.67
C ALA A 58 8.94 -2.77 3.63
N GLY A 59 9.78 -2.60 2.60
CA GLY A 59 10.53 -1.38 2.36
C GLY A 59 12.01 -1.42 2.77
N LEU A 60 12.58 -2.57 3.08
CA LEU A 60 14.02 -2.69 3.40
C LEU A 60 14.93 -2.16 2.30
N PRO A 61 14.72 -2.45 1.02
CA PRO A 61 15.54 -1.88 -0.05
C PRO A 61 15.45 -0.35 -0.13
N ILE A 62 14.29 0.22 0.25
CA ILE A 62 14.07 1.66 0.29
C ILE A 62 14.83 2.29 1.47
N ALA A 63 14.72 1.67 2.66
CA ALA A 63 15.48 2.08 3.84
C ALA A 63 17.00 2.05 3.56
N ALA A 64 17.50 1.00 2.92
CA ALA A 64 18.90 0.88 2.50
C ALA A 64 19.31 2.01 1.52
N ALA A 65 18.41 2.48 0.67
CA ALA A 65 18.70 3.52 -0.29
C ALA A 65 18.97 4.87 0.38
N PHE A 66 18.32 5.18 1.52
CA PHE A 66 18.61 6.41 2.29
C PHE A 66 20.06 6.43 2.81
N PHE A 67 20.52 5.33 3.39
CA PHE A 67 21.89 5.23 3.89
C PHE A 67 22.91 5.37 2.76
N ARG A 68 22.70 4.62 1.66
CA ARG A 68 23.59 4.67 0.49
C ARG A 68 23.59 6.01 -0.22
N ARG A 69 22.53 6.79 -0.11
CA ARG A 69 22.49 8.15 -0.71
C ARG A 69 23.40 9.12 0.02
N LEU A 70 23.52 9.04 1.35
CA LEU A 70 24.38 9.93 2.14
C LEU A 70 25.79 9.36 2.35
N ASP A 71 25.96 8.04 2.35
CA ASP A 71 27.25 7.36 2.35
C ASP A 71 27.27 6.25 1.27
N PRO A 72 27.74 6.56 0.04
CA PRO A 72 27.81 5.56 -1.04
C PRO A 72 28.69 4.34 -0.72
N ASP A 73 29.65 4.48 0.19
CA ASP A 73 30.57 3.42 0.60
C ASP A 73 30.08 2.62 1.81
N CYS A 74 28.88 2.93 2.34
CA CYS A 74 28.34 2.19 3.47
C CYS A 74 28.03 0.74 3.10
N ARG A 75 28.35 -0.14 4.03
CA ARG A 75 27.96 -1.56 3.92
C ARG A 75 26.54 -1.72 4.46
N VAL A 76 25.65 -2.26 3.66
CA VAL A 76 24.27 -2.59 4.04
C VAL A 76 24.03 -4.07 3.77
N GLU A 77 23.62 -4.80 4.80
CA GLU A 77 23.26 -6.21 4.77
C GLU A 77 21.78 -6.35 5.16
N LEU A 78 20.94 -6.83 4.25
CA LEU A 78 19.55 -7.18 4.54
C LEU A 78 19.51 -8.58 5.13
N LEU A 79 18.96 -8.75 6.33
CA LEU A 79 18.91 -10.01 7.06
C LEU A 79 17.65 -10.81 6.81
N VAL A 80 16.62 -10.13 6.32
CA VAL A 80 15.31 -10.67 5.93
C VAL A 80 14.88 -10.04 4.62
N ALA A 81 13.81 -10.54 4.02
CA ALA A 81 13.24 -10.02 2.77
C ALA A 81 11.89 -9.33 3.00
N ASP A 82 11.53 -8.42 2.10
CA ASP A 82 10.17 -7.86 2.08
C ASP A 82 9.15 -8.99 1.81
N GLY A 83 8.07 -9.01 2.60
CA GLY A 83 7.05 -10.07 2.62
C GLY A 83 7.27 -11.13 3.72
N ASP A 84 8.45 -11.19 4.34
CA ASP A 84 8.70 -12.08 5.47
C ASP A 84 7.91 -11.62 6.69
N ALA A 85 7.38 -12.59 7.44
CA ALA A 85 6.80 -12.35 8.76
C ALA A 85 7.85 -12.62 9.83
N VAL A 86 8.15 -11.62 10.65
CA VAL A 86 9.17 -11.70 11.71
C VAL A 86 8.55 -11.50 13.08
N ALA A 87 9.19 -12.07 14.10
CA ALA A 87 8.81 -11.85 15.49
C ALA A 87 9.36 -10.51 16.03
N ALA A 88 8.82 -10.04 17.14
CA ALA A 88 9.41 -8.94 17.89
C ALA A 88 10.86 -9.28 18.30
N GLY A 89 11.76 -8.29 18.20
CA GLY A 89 13.19 -8.42 18.46
C GLY A 89 13.99 -8.99 17.27
N ALA A 90 13.40 -9.12 16.10
CA ALA A 90 14.14 -9.62 14.93
C ALA A 90 15.00 -8.53 14.30
N ASP A 91 16.27 -8.83 14.04
CA ASP A 91 17.18 -8.02 13.23
C ASP A 91 16.70 -8.00 11.77
N LEU A 92 16.52 -6.82 11.20
CA LEU A 92 16.05 -6.64 9.83
C LEU A 92 17.17 -6.29 8.85
N MET A 93 18.08 -5.42 9.28
CA MET A 93 19.16 -4.91 8.45
C MET A 93 20.35 -4.47 9.31
N ARG A 94 21.57 -4.72 8.84
CA ARG A 94 22.79 -4.12 9.39
C ARG A 94 23.32 -3.05 8.48
N VAL A 95 23.82 -1.96 9.07
CA VAL A 95 24.46 -0.88 8.32
C VAL A 95 25.76 -0.48 9.00
N GLU A 96 26.85 -0.30 8.22
CA GLU A 96 28.15 0.17 8.68
C GLU A 96 28.67 1.23 7.73
N GLY A 97 29.05 2.41 8.26
CA GLY A 97 29.49 3.51 7.40
C GLY A 97 29.96 4.73 8.18
N ASN A 98 29.99 5.89 7.51
CA ASN A 98 30.26 7.17 8.11
C ASN A 98 29.17 7.54 9.13
N ALA A 99 29.58 7.77 10.38
CA ALA A 99 28.62 8.00 11.49
C ALA A 99 27.69 9.19 11.24
N ARG A 100 28.21 10.32 10.71
CA ARG A 100 27.41 11.51 10.42
C ARG A 100 26.35 11.23 9.35
N ALA A 101 26.71 10.49 8.30
CA ALA A 101 25.82 10.16 7.20
C ALA A 101 24.74 9.17 7.64
N LEU A 102 25.10 8.15 8.43
CA LEU A 102 24.13 7.16 8.92
C LEU A 102 23.10 7.78 9.86
N LEU A 103 23.52 8.65 10.80
CA LEU A 103 22.62 9.37 11.69
C LEU A 103 21.69 10.33 10.95
N ALA A 104 22.21 11.03 9.94
CA ALA A 104 21.41 11.94 9.12
C ALA A 104 20.37 11.20 8.26
N ALA A 105 20.61 9.92 7.89
CA ALA A 105 19.67 9.08 7.12
C ALA A 105 18.64 8.36 7.99
N GLU A 106 18.94 8.14 9.27
CA GLU A 106 18.20 7.25 10.18
C GLU A 106 16.70 7.52 10.18
N ARG A 107 16.29 8.76 10.49
CA ARG A 107 14.89 9.08 10.67
C ARG A 107 14.06 8.88 9.40
N SER A 108 14.58 9.30 8.25
CA SER A 108 13.94 9.10 6.94
C SER A 108 13.80 7.61 6.61
N ALA A 109 14.83 6.81 6.88
CA ALA A 109 14.81 5.36 6.67
C ALA A 109 13.79 4.67 7.59
N LEU A 110 13.83 4.98 8.90
CA LEU A 110 12.90 4.39 9.88
C LEU A 110 11.46 4.78 9.63
N ASN A 111 11.14 6.06 9.40
CA ASN A 111 9.77 6.50 9.14
C ASN A 111 9.15 5.77 7.95
N THR A 112 9.93 5.62 6.87
CA THR A 112 9.48 4.91 5.66
C THR A 112 9.26 3.42 5.96
N LEU A 113 10.22 2.77 6.62
CA LEU A 113 10.14 1.34 6.94
C LEU A 113 8.98 1.05 7.91
N GLN A 114 8.83 1.84 8.97
CA GLN A 114 7.75 1.73 9.96
C GLN A 114 6.36 1.83 9.30
N HIS A 115 6.17 2.81 8.42
CA HIS A 115 4.91 2.99 7.69
C HIS A 115 4.59 1.81 6.78
N LEU A 116 5.54 1.36 5.98
CA LEU A 116 5.33 0.27 5.04
C LEU A 116 5.16 -1.09 5.72
N CYS A 117 5.92 -1.39 6.77
CA CYS A 117 5.74 -2.58 7.59
C CYS A 117 4.37 -2.59 8.28
N GLY A 118 3.89 -1.43 8.76
CA GLY A 118 2.55 -1.31 9.33
C GLY A 118 1.45 -1.66 8.34
N ILE A 119 1.55 -1.16 7.11
CA ILE A 119 0.61 -1.48 6.02
C ILE A 119 0.64 -2.98 5.68
N ALA A 120 1.82 -3.54 5.49
CA ALA A 120 1.97 -4.95 5.15
C ALA A 120 1.43 -5.87 6.26
N THR A 121 1.69 -5.53 7.52
CA THR A 121 1.22 -6.28 8.70
C THR A 121 -0.31 -6.23 8.81
N LEU A 122 -0.91 -5.04 8.69
CA LEU A 122 -2.35 -4.88 8.70
C LEU A 122 -2.99 -5.62 7.53
N THR A 123 -2.42 -5.52 6.33
CA THR A 123 -2.89 -6.25 5.14
C THR A 123 -2.87 -7.75 5.37
N ARG A 124 -1.81 -8.31 5.95
CA ARG A 124 -1.69 -9.74 6.27
C ARG A 124 -2.80 -10.19 7.22
N ALA A 125 -3.17 -9.36 8.20
CA ALA A 125 -4.27 -9.66 9.11
C ALA A 125 -5.62 -9.75 8.37
N TYR A 126 -5.89 -8.83 7.45
CA TYR A 126 -7.09 -8.87 6.62
C TYR A 126 -7.12 -10.08 5.67
N VAL A 127 -5.99 -10.40 5.03
CA VAL A 127 -5.87 -11.60 4.16
C VAL A 127 -6.12 -12.87 4.96
N ALA A 128 -5.54 -12.99 6.14
CA ALA A 128 -5.77 -14.13 7.03
C ALA A 128 -7.24 -14.27 7.44
N ALA A 129 -7.91 -13.13 7.72
CA ALA A 129 -9.33 -13.13 8.12
C ALA A 129 -10.26 -13.70 7.03
N ILE A 130 -9.92 -13.56 5.75
CA ILE A 130 -10.73 -14.08 4.63
C ILE A 130 -10.21 -15.41 4.05
N ALA A 131 -9.21 -16.02 4.67
CA ALA A 131 -8.63 -17.25 4.18
C ALA A 131 -9.70 -18.36 4.02
N GLY A 132 -9.65 -19.11 2.90
CA GLY A 132 -10.57 -20.20 2.60
C GLY A 132 -11.95 -19.77 2.07
N THR A 133 -12.23 -18.46 1.89
CA THR A 133 -13.51 -17.98 1.34
C THR A 133 -13.53 -17.88 -0.18
N GLY A 134 -12.35 -17.91 -0.82
CA GLY A 134 -12.21 -17.63 -2.26
C GLY A 134 -12.23 -16.13 -2.61
N CYS A 135 -12.49 -15.24 -1.64
CA CYS A 135 -12.48 -13.81 -1.83
C CYS A 135 -11.04 -13.24 -1.81
N THR A 136 -10.76 -12.26 -2.65
CA THR A 136 -9.46 -11.56 -2.70
C THR A 136 -9.55 -10.17 -2.08
N LEU A 137 -8.59 -9.82 -1.21
CA LEU A 137 -8.46 -8.47 -0.62
C LEU A 137 -7.84 -7.51 -1.63
N LEU A 138 -8.46 -6.36 -1.82
CA LEU A 138 -7.94 -5.25 -2.61
C LEU A 138 -7.67 -4.02 -1.75
N ASP A 139 -6.66 -3.26 -2.12
CA ASP A 139 -6.48 -1.89 -1.66
C ASP A 139 -7.46 -0.91 -2.36
N THR A 140 -7.23 0.38 -2.19
CA THR A 140 -8.02 1.43 -2.84
C THR A 140 -7.12 2.58 -3.29
N ARG A 141 -7.73 3.70 -3.74
CA ARG A 141 -7.03 4.97 -3.95
C ARG A 141 -6.97 5.86 -2.69
N LYS A 142 -7.47 5.38 -1.55
CA LYS A 142 -7.40 6.08 -0.26
C LYS A 142 -5.99 5.85 0.33
N THR A 143 -5.03 6.64 -0.14
CA THR A 143 -3.61 6.59 0.22
C THR A 143 -3.13 7.94 0.70
N LEU A 144 -2.03 7.98 1.45
CA LEU A 144 -1.38 9.23 1.76
C LEU A 144 -0.89 9.92 0.46
N PRO A 145 -1.05 11.25 0.35
CA PRO A 145 -0.57 11.98 -0.83
C PRO A 145 0.92 11.73 -1.07
N GLY A 146 1.27 11.41 -2.34
CA GLY A 146 2.65 11.11 -2.74
C GLY A 146 3.14 9.69 -2.45
N LEU A 147 2.53 8.94 -1.52
CA LEU A 147 3.01 7.63 -1.10
C LEU A 147 2.30 6.43 -1.75
N ARG A 148 1.32 6.65 -2.66
CA ARG A 148 0.47 5.58 -3.21
C ARG A 148 1.24 4.39 -3.76
N MET A 149 2.31 4.62 -4.50
CA MET A 149 3.09 3.54 -5.11
C MET A 149 3.72 2.65 -4.03
N LEU A 150 4.28 3.26 -3.00
CA LEU A 150 4.91 2.56 -1.88
C LEU A 150 3.89 1.84 -1.00
N GLU A 151 2.76 2.47 -0.70
CA GLU A 151 1.69 1.86 0.10
C GLU A 151 1.08 0.65 -0.61
N LYS A 152 0.83 0.76 -1.92
CA LYS A 152 0.36 -0.37 -2.73
C LYS A 152 1.40 -1.49 -2.87
N TYR A 153 2.68 -1.13 -2.89
CA TYR A 153 3.76 -2.11 -2.78
C TYR A 153 3.67 -2.87 -1.44
N ALA A 154 3.53 -2.16 -0.33
CA ALA A 154 3.41 -2.77 1.00
C ALA A 154 2.17 -3.67 1.13
N VAL A 155 1.05 -3.30 0.50
CA VAL A 155 -0.14 -4.18 0.41
C VAL A 155 0.20 -5.51 -0.25
N ARG A 156 0.98 -5.53 -1.33
CA ARG A 156 1.41 -6.78 -1.97
C ARG A 156 2.31 -7.62 -1.04
N MET A 157 3.21 -6.97 -0.31
CA MET A 157 4.07 -7.67 0.68
C MET A 157 3.23 -8.29 1.80
N GLY A 158 2.11 -7.65 2.18
CA GLY A 158 1.12 -8.22 3.09
C GLY A 158 0.30 -9.38 2.52
N GLY A 159 0.36 -9.64 1.20
CA GLY A 159 -0.42 -10.68 0.51
C GLY A 159 -1.76 -10.21 -0.05
N GLY A 160 -2.05 -8.92 -0.02
CA GLY A 160 -3.18 -8.31 -0.70
C GLY A 160 -2.91 -8.07 -2.19
N SER A 161 -3.92 -7.68 -2.93
CA SER A 161 -3.83 -7.31 -4.34
C SER A 161 -4.11 -5.83 -4.53
N ASN A 162 -3.56 -5.25 -5.60
CA ASN A 162 -3.79 -3.84 -5.88
C ASN A 162 -5.07 -3.65 -6.72
N HIS A 163 -5.89 -2.69 -6.30
CA HIS A 163 -6.89 -2.07 -7.15
C HIS A 163 -6.19 -1.07 -8.09
N ARG A 164 -6.94 -0.45 -9.04
CA ARG A 164 -6.39 0.53 -9.98
C ARG A 164 -5.47 1.56 -9.30
N MET A 165 -4.38 1.92 -9.97
CA MET A 165 -3.37 2.84 -9.46
C MET A 165 -3.86 4.29 -9.48
N GLY A 166 -4.65 4.66 -10.50
CA GLY A 166 -5.10 6.03 -10.68
C GLY A 166 -6.40 6.12 -11.49
N LEU A 167 -6.71 7.32 -11.98
CA LEU A 167 -7.87 7.54 -12.85
C LEU A 167 -7.59 7.15 -14.30
N TRP A 168 -6.31 7.05 -14.67
CA TRP A 168 -5.82 6.70 -15.99
C TRP A 168 -5.71 5.19 -16.23
N ASP A 169 -5.76 4.40 -15.19
CA ASP A 169 -5.42 2.97 -15.18
C ASP A 169 -6.62 2.09 -15.53
N ALA A 170 -7.77 2.33 -14.89
CA ALA A 170 -9.00 1.60 -15.18
C ALA A 170 -10.24 2.47 -14.96
N PRO A 171 -11.26 2.38 -15.83
CA PRO A 171 -12.51 3.11 -15.70
C PRO A 171 -13.31 2.56 -14.51
N MET A 172 -13.90 3.49 -13.73
CA MET A 172 -14.86 3.17 -12.68
C MET A 172 -15.98 4.20 -12.72
N VAL A 173 -17.14 3.75 -13.12
CA VAL A 173 -18.37 4.55 -13.17
C VAL A 173 -18.95 4.58 -11.76
N LYS A 174 -19.11 5.78 -11.22
CA LYS A 174 -19.63 6.07 -9.87
C LYS A 174 -20.96 6.80 -9.95
N ASP A 175 -21.62 6.93 -8.80
CA ASP A 175 -22.89 7.65 -8.62
C ASP A 175 -22.90 9.02 -9.33
N ASN A 176 -21.86 9.84 -9.12
CA ASN A 176 -21.73 11.15 -9.76
C ASN A 176 -21.60 11.07 -11.29
N HIS A 177 -20.93 10.02 -11.82
CA HIS A 177 -20.85 9.80 -13.27
C HIS A 177 -22.22 9.38 -13.82
N ILE A 178 -22.94 8.49 -13.11
CA ILE A 178 -24.28 8.03 -13.50
C ILE A 178 -25.25 9.20 -13.52
N ALA A 179 -25.22 10.04 -12.46
CA ALA A 179 -26.09 11.22 -12.39
C ALA A 179 -25.80 12.23 -13.52
N ALA A 180 -24.53 12.50 -13.81
CA ALA A 180 -24.13 13.44 -14.86
C ALA A 180 -24.40 12.92 -16.28
N ALA A 181 -24.32 11.61 -16.50
CA ALA A 181 -24.57 10.98 -17.81
C ALA A 181 -26.07 10.76 -18.11
N GLY A 182 -26.94 10.88 -17.10
CA GLY A 182 -28.38 10.64 -17.23
C GLY A 182 -28.83 9.20 -16.95
N GLY A 183 -27.91 8.30 -16.57
CA GLY A 183 -28.17 6.92 -16.21
C GLY A 183 -26.97 6.01 -16.29
N VAL A 184 -27.08 4.80 -15.71
CA VAL A 184 -26.00 3.81 -15.72
C VAL A 184 -25.74 3.31 -17.16
N THR A 185 -26.78 3.12 -17.95
CA THR A 185 -26.67 2.65 -19.34
C THR A 185 -25.91 3.67 -20.18
N GLU A 186 -26.25 4.95 -20.08
CA GLU A 186 -25.62 6.07 -20.78
C GLU A 186 -24.14 6.20 -20.37
N ALA A 187 -23.84 6.10 -19.08
CA ALA A 187 -22.48 6.21 -18.58
C ALA A 187 -21.59 5.06 -19.09
N VAL A 188 -22.06 3.82 -19.03
CA VAL A 188 -21.32 2.66 -19.52
C VAL A 188 -21.16 2.69 -21.04
N ALA A 189 -22.23 3.06 -21.78
CA ALA A 189 -22.18 3.20 -23.24
C ALA A 189 -21.16 4.26 -23.67
N ALA A 190 -21.08 5.40 -22.96
CA ALA A 190 -20.08 6.43 -23.20
C ALA A 190 -18.64 5.92 -23.00
N CYS A 191 -18.39 5.16 -21.94
CA CYS A 191 -17.09 4.52 -21.70
C CYS A 191 -16.70 3.57 -22.85
N LYS A 192 -17.65 2.73 -23.30
CA LYS A 192 -17.41 1.81 -24.44
C LYS A 192 -17.19 2.55 -25.74
N ALA A 193 -17.95 3.59 -26.03
CA ALA A 193 -17.77 4.42 -27.24
C ALA A 193 -16.41 5.11 -27.26
N ALA A 194 -15.83 5.41 -26.07
CA ALA A 194 -14.47 5.91 -25.91
C ALA A 194 -13.37 4.81 -26.02
N GLY A 195 -13.73 3.55 -26.31
CA GLY A 195 -12.80 2.43 -26.42
C GLY A 195 -12.28 1.89 -25.09
N LEU A 196 -12.92 2.23 -23.96
CA LEU A 196 -12.52 1.74 -22.65
C LEU A 196 -13.01 0.31 -22.40
N SER A 197 -12.20 -0.48 -21.69
CA SER A 197 -12.48 -1.86 -21.26
C SER A 197 -12.26 -2.00 -19.76
N HIS A 198 -12.63 -3.15 -19.19
CA HIS A 198 -12.55 -3.41 -17.75
C HIS A 198 -13.33 -2.40 -16.91
N ILE A 199 -14.53 -2.03 -17.40
CA ILE A 199 -15.39 -1.03 -16.79
C ILE A 199 -15.99 -1.57 -15.48
N THR A 200 -15.57 -1.01 -14.35
CA THR A 200 -16.22 -1.25 -13.06
C THR A 200 -17.37 -0.27 -12.88
N VAL A 201 -18.54 -0.77 -12.49
CA VAL A 201 -19.70 0.08 -12.14
C VAL A 201 -20.01 -0.06 -10.66
N GLU A 202 -20.03 1.08 -9.96
CA GLU A 202 -20.42 1.16 -8.55
C GLU A 202 -21.96 1.21 -8.47
N VAL A 203 -22.54 0.31 -7.66
CA VAL A 203 -23.97 0.21 -7.41
C VAL A 203 -24.23 0.12 -5.91
N ASP A 204 -25.21 0.84 -5.40
CA ASP A 204 -25.61 0.88 -3.99
C ASP A 204 -26.98 0.26 -3.73
N ARG A 205 -27.69 -0.15 -4.81
CA ARG A 205 -29.01 -0.80 -4.76
C ARG A 205 -29.08 -1.98 -5.74
N LEU A 206 -29.92 -2.95 -5.39
CA LEU A 206 -30.12 -4.17 -6.19
C LEU A 206 -30.74 -3.89 -7.56
N ASP A 207 -31.62 -2.89 -7.67
CA ASP A 207 -32.28 -2.51 -8.94
C ASP A 207 -31.34 -1.91 -9.99
N GLN A 208 -30.13 -1.50 -9.59
CA GLN A 208 -29.09 -1.03 -10.51
C GLN A 208 -28.27 -2.15 -11.15
N ILE A 209 -28.31 -3.38 -10.60
CA ILE A 209 -27.46 -4.49 -11.04
C ILE A 209 -27.77 -4.89 -12.50
N GLU A 210 -29.03 -5.18 -12.82
CA GLU A 210 -29.41 -5.59 -14.18
C GLU A 210 -29.16 -4.52 -15.24
N PRO A 211 -29.50 -3.22 -15.01
CA PRO A 211 -29.12 -2.17 -15.93
C PRO A 211 -27.61 -2.08 -16.18
N ALA A 212 -26.79 -2.20 -15.13
CA ALA A 212 -25.33 -2.15 -15.26
C ALA A 212 -24.76 -3.34 -16.06
N LEU A 213 -25.30 -4.55 -15.81
CA LEU A 213 -24.91 -5.75 -16.56
C LEU A 213 -25.37 -5.69 -18.01
N ALA A 214 -26.61 -5.27 -18.28
CA ALA A 214 -27.15 -5.11 -19.63
C ALA A 214 -26.38 -4.05 -20.44
N ALA A 215 -25.91 -2.97 -19.79
CA ALA A 215 -25.02 -1.98 -20.38
C ALA A 215 -23.62 -2.53 -20.67
N GLY A 216 -23.27 -3.66 -20.05
CA GLY A 216 -22.01 -4.39 -20.24
C GLY A 216 -20.87 -3.92 -19.33
N ALA A 217 -21.17 -3.73 -18.04
CA ALA A 217 -20.18 -3.62 -17.00
C ALA A 217 -19.32 -4.89 -16.95
N ASP A 218 -18.01 -4.75 -16.77
CA ASP A 218 -17.07 -5.86 -16.65
C ASP A 218 -16.85 -6.29 -15.19
N ARG A 219 -17.22 -5.45 -14.23
CA ARG A 219 -17.21 -5.69 -12.77
C ARG A 219 -18.28 -4.85 -12.10
N LEU A 220 -18.89 -5.36 -11.04
CA LEU A 220 -19.77 -4.59 -10.17
C LEU A 220 -19.10 -4.36 -8.81
N LEU A 221 -19.01 -3.10 -8.39
CA LEU A 221 -18.63 -2.72 -7.04
C LEU A 221 -19.93 -2.45 -6.25
N LEU A 222 -20.18 -3.30 -5.25
CA LEU A 222 -21.35 -3.28 -4.38
C LEU A 222 -21.04 -2.39 -3.17
N ASP A 223 -21.45 -1.11 -3.24
CA ASP A 223 -21.05 -0.12 -2.26
C ASP A 223 -21.97 -0.09 -1.05
N ASN A 224 -21.38 -0.15 0.14
CA ASN A 224 -22.05 -0.06 1.45
C ASN A 224 -23.17 -1.10 1.69
N MET A 225 -23.24 -2.18 0.93
CA MET A 225 -24.23 -3.25 1.11
C MET A 225 -23.89 -4.12 2.33
N LYS A 226 -24.89 -4.45 3.14
CA LYS A 226 -24.75 -5.39 4.26
C LYS A 226 -24.74 -6.84 3.78
N PRO A 227 -24.21 -7.83 4.57
CA PRO A 227 -24.09 -9.21 4.12
C PRO A 227 -25.36 -9.87 3.56
N PRO A 228 -26.57 -9.65 4.10
CA PRO A 228 -27.79 -10.18 3.48
C PRO A 228 -28.01 -9.64 2.05
N MET A 229 -27.85 -8.34 1.85
CA MET A 229 -27.99 -7.67 0.56
C MET A 229 -26.86 -8.06 -0.42
N LEU A 230 -25.63 -8.26 0.08
CA LEU A 230 -24.52 -8.78 -0.73
C LEU A 230 -24.82 -10.19 -1.26
N ARG A 231 -25.39 -11.11 -0.46
CA ARG A 231 -25.79 -12.43 -0.93
C ARG A 231 -26.84 -12.35 -2.04
N GLU A 232 -27.82 -11.47 -1.89
CA GLU A 232 -28.84 -11.24 -2.90
C GLU A 232 -28.24 -10.64 -4.18
N ALA A 233 -27.34 -9.66 -4.05
CA ALA A 233 -26.62 -9.08 -5.18
C ALA A 233 -25.77 -10.12 -5.92
N VAL A 234 -25.02 -10.97 -5.20
CA VAL A 234 -24.21 -12.06 -5.78
C VAL A 234 -25.12 -13.06 -6.52
N ALA A 235 -26.26 -13.41 -5.93
CA ALA A 235 -27.24 -14.30 -6.58
C ALA A 235 -27.83 -13.69 -7.86
N LEU A 236 -28.15 -12.38 -7.84
CA LEU A 236 -28.63 -11.65 -9.03
C LEU A 236 -27.55 -11.59 -10.12
N VAL A 237 -26.30 -11.32 -9.75
CA VAL A 237 -25.18 -11.30 -10.72
C VAL A 237 -24.95 -12.69 -11.33
N ALA A 238 -25.18 -13.77 -10.57
CA ALA A 238 -25.09 -15.15 -11.01
C ALA A 238 -23.80 -15.51 -11.76
N GLY A 239 -22.66 -14.95 -11.31
CA GLY A 239 -21.33 -15.21 -11.90
C GLY A 239 -21.08 -14.60 -13.28
N ARG A 240 -21.98 -13.75 -13.80
CA ARG A 240 -21.82 -13.07 -15.10
C ARG A 240 -20.60 -12.17 -15.17
N VAL A 241 -20.30 -11.48 -14.06
CA VAL A 241 -19.10 -10.65 -13.88
C VAL A 241 -18.58 -10.79 -12.44
N PRO A 242 -17.30 -10.49 -12.16
CA PRO A 242 -16.81 -10.40 -10.79
C PRO A 242 -17.55 -9.33 -9.98
N THR A 243 -17.76 -9.62 -8.68
CA THR A 243 -18.35 -8.69 -7.71
C THR A 243 -17.30 -8.25 -6.69
N GLU A 244 -17.36 -6.99 -6.29
CA GLU A 244 -16.48 -6.38 -5.30
C GLU A 244 -17.32 -5.73 -4.21
N ALA A 245 -17.13 -6.13 -2.94
CA ALA A 245 -17.73 -5.43 -1.81
C ALA A 245 -16.84 -4.27 -1.35
N SER A 246 -17.45 -3.11 -1.09
CA SER A 246 -16.78 -1.91 -0.61
C SER A 246 -17.63 -1.19 0.43
N GLY A 247 -16.97 -0.33 1.24
CA GLY A 247 -17.64 0.54 2.23
C GLY A 247 -17.65 -0.05 3.64
N GLY A 248 -17.05 0.68 4.60
CA GLY A 248 -17.10 0.41 6.03
C GLY A 248 -16.48 -0.93 6.49
N VAL A 249 -15.66 -1.57 5.68
CA VAL A 249 -15.04 -2.87 5.97
C VAL A 249 -13.95 -2.73 7.04
N ASN A 250 -14.00 -3.61 8.04
CA ASN A 250 -12.98 -3.74 9.09
C ASN A 250 -12.70 -5.23 9.41
N LEU A 251 -11.75 -5.52 10.30
CA LEU A 251 -11.37 -6.91 10.65
C LEU A 251 -12.50 -7.73 11.26
N GLU A 252 -13.46 -7.09 11.95
CA GLU A 252 -14.61 -7.77 12.55
C GLU A 252 -15.67 -8.17 11.49
N THR A 253 -15.80 -7.37 10.44
CA THR A 253 -16.85 -7.53 9.42
C THR A 253 -16.40 -8.25 8.16
N ILE A 254 -15.09 -8.22 7.83
CA ILE A 254 -14.58 -8.68 6.54
C ILE A 254 -14.88 -10.17 6.28
N ARG A 255 -14.80 -11.02 7.30
CA ARG A 255 -15.07 -12.46 7.17
C ARG A 255 -16.50 -12.70 6.69
N GLY A 256 -17.48 -12.09 7.36
CA GLY A 256 -18.90 -12.23 6.99
C GLY A 256 -19.23 -11.62 5.62
N ILE A 257 -18.49 -10.63 5.17
CA ILE A 257 -18.57 -10.05 3.82
C ILE A 257 -18.00 -11.04 2.79
N ALA A 258 -16.81 -11.57 3.00
CA ALA A 258 -16.17 -12.53 2.11
C ALA A 258 -16.99 -13.81 1.93
N GLU A 259 -17.66 -14.30 3.00
CA GLU A 259 -18.56 -15.47 2.98
C GLU A 259 -19.89 -15.24 2.24
N THR A 260 -20.16 -14.02 1.74
CA THR A 260 -21.32 -13.78 0.88
C THR A 260 -21.13 -14.28 -0.55
N GLY A 261 -19.89 -14.66 -0.92
CA GLY A 261 -19.55 -15.13 -2.25
C GLY A 261 -19.07 -14.02 -3.20
N VAL A 262 -18.79 -12.81 -2.69
CA VAL A 262 -18.14 -11.75 -3.50
C VAL A 262 -16.74 -12.18 -3.93
N THR A 263 -16.35 -11.82 -5.14
CA THR A 263 -15.03 -12.14 -5.69
C THR A 263 -13.91 -11.33 -5.01
N PHE A 264 -14.21 -10.06 -4.72
CA PHE A 264 -13.26 -9.12 -4.13
C PHE A 264 -13.88 -8.38 -2.95
N VAL A 265 -13.02 -7.96 -2.04
CA VAL A 265 -13.36 -6.97 -1.00
C VAL A 265 -12.29 -5.89 -0.96
N SER A 266 -12.68 -4.63 -1.12
CA SER A 266 -11.75 -3.50 -1.09
C SER A 266 -11.78 -2.76 0.24
N VAL A 267 -10.60 -2.47 0.79
CA VAL A 267 -10.43 -1.89 2.13
C VAL A 267 -9.48 -0.69 2.07
N GLY A 268 -10.02 0.52 2.24
CA GLY A 268 -9.20 1.74 2.26
C GLY A 268 -8.34 1.88 3.51
N ARG A 269 -8.81 1.32 4.63
CA ARG A 269 -8.12 1.43 5.93
C ARG A 269 -6.72 0.82 5.95
N ILE A 270 -6.45 -0.19 5.11
CA ILE A 270 -5.13 -0.85 5.06
C ILE A 270 -4.01 0.08 4.58
N THR A 271 -4.34 1.17 3.90
CA THR A 271 -3.37 2.19 3.45
C THR A 271 -3.54 3.51 4.21
N GLN A 272 -4.75 4.08 4.24
CA GLN A 272 -4.97 5.42 4.81
C GLN A 272 -4.84 5.50 6.34
N SER A 273 -4.94 4.38 7.07
CA SER A 273 -5.05 4.36 8.54
C SER A 273 -4.35 3.15 9.16
N ALA A 274 -3.37 2.56 8.48
CA ALA A 274 -2.53 1.53 9.06
C ALA A 274 -1.68 2.14 10.19
N PRO A 275 -1.61 1.51 11.37
CA PRO A 275 -0.66 1.93 12.38
C PRO A 275 0.76 1.69 11.89
N ALA A 276 1.68 2.60 12.19
CA ALA A 276 3.09 2.38 11.93
C ALA A 276 3.62 1.25 12.84
N ALA A 277 4.52 0.43 12.32
CA ALA A 277 5.24 -0.56 13.12
C ALA A 277 6.29 0.12 14.00
N ASP A 278 6.68 -0.49 15.12
CA ASP A 278 7.80 -0.02 15.92
C ASP A 278 9.09 -0.70 15.44
N VAL A 279 9.96 0.07 14.78
CA VAL A 279 11.29 -0.34 14.30
C VAL A 279 12.30 0.66 14.80
N GLY A 280 13.38 0.18 15.38
CA GLY A 280 14.48 0.98 15.89
C GLY A 280 15.78 0.82 15.12
N MET A 281 16.76 1.65 15.43
CA MET A 281 18.15 1.50 15.04
C MET A 281 19.01 1.54 16.28
N ASP A 282 19.64 0.43 16.63
CA ASP A 282 20.51 0.29 17.77
C ASP A 282 21.97 0.16 17.34
N PHE A 283 22.87 0.80 18.10
CA PHE A 283 24.29 0.79 17.80
C PHE A 283 24.95 -0.45 18.39
N ALA A 284 25.84 -1.10 17.58
CA ALA A 284 26.61 -2.29 17.93
C ALA A 284 27.96 -1.92 18.54
#